data_cf8f8a34cb10fabcddd718c55fc3c5d6
#
_entry.id   cf8f8a34cb10fabcddd718c55fc3c5d6
#
_cell.length_a   1.000
_cell.length_b   1.000
_cell.length_c   1.000
_cell.angle_alpha   90.00
_cell.angle_beta   90.00
_cell.angle_gamma   90.00
#
_symmetry.space_group_name_H-M   'P 1'
#
loop_
_entity.id
_entity.type
_entity.pdbx_description
1 polymer ?
#
loop_
_entity_poly.entity_id
_entity_poly.type
_entity_poly.pdbx_seq_one_letter_code
_entity_poly.pdbx_strand_id
1 'polypeptide(L)'
;AATQTGWGIVGAIVFPIGFVMIVLLGLELATGNFALIPIAVKDRRVSCQLLLKNWFWVLLGNLLGSVTYAYLYCIVATKMGTVDPETLPALQRTMMIAETKTLEYAKLGWDGMVTAFTSAILCNWMVTLGAVMAFTSTATIGKIAAMWLPIMTFFGLGYEHAIVNMF
;
A
#
# COMPACT_ATOMS: atom_id res chain seq x y z
N ALA A 1 -2.68 4.62 -15.69
CA ALA A 1 -3.22 5.99 -15.70
C ALA A 1 -2.32 7.02 -14.95
N ALA A 2 -1.59 6.62 -13.89
CA ALA A 2 -0.72 7.53 -13.13
C ALA A 2 0.53 8.01 -13.88
N THR A 3 0.89 7.37 -14.97
CA THR A 3 2.16 7.62 -15.71
C THR A 3 2.05 8.68 -16.80
N GLN A 4 0.88 9.25 -17.06
CA GLN A 4 0.72 10.21 -18.15
C GLN A 4 1.14 11.66 -17.81
N THR A 5 1.51 11.92 -16.57
CA THR A 5 2.05 13.23 -16.17
C THR A 5 3.35 13.02 -15.40
N GLY A 6 4.33 13.91 -15.53
CA GLY A 6 5.62 13.85 -14.81
C GLY A 6 5.47 13.68 -13.30
N TRP A 7 4.34 14.08 -12.72
CA TRP A 7 3.97 13.88 -11.33
C TRP A 7 3.78 12.41 -10.94
N GLY A 8 3.39 11.53 -11.87
CA GLY A 8 3.28 10.09 -11.62
C GLY A 8 4.63 9.45 -11.29
N ILE A 9 5.68 9.84 -12.00
CA ILE A 9 7.04 9.36 -11.75
C ILE A 9 7.56 9.87 -10.41
N VAL A 10 7.35 11.14 -10.09
CA VAL A 10 7.75 11.72 -8.80
C VAL A 10 7.05 10.99 -7.65
N GLY A 11 5.75 10.74 -7.76
CA GLY A 11 5.01 9.95 -6.79
C GLY A 11 5.57 8.53 -6.61
N ALA A 12 5.92 7.85 -7.70
CA ALA A 12 6.50 6.52 -7.67
C ALA A 12 7.89 6.50 -6.99
N ILE A 13 8.70 7.53 -7.20
CA ILE A 13 10.02 7.66 -6.54
C ILE A 13 9.87 7.90 -5.03
N VAL A 14 8.90 8.71 -4.61
CA VAL A 14 8.72 9.10 -3.21
C VAL A 14 7.97 8.04 -2.39
N PHE A 15 7.05 7.31 -3.01
CA PHE A 15 6.18 6.35 -2.34
C PHE A 15 6.92 5.29 -1.48
N PRO A 16 8.08 4.72 -1.91
CA PRO A 16 8.82 3.74 -1.13
C PRO A 16 9.25 4.20 0.26
N ILE A 17 9.32 5.50 0.52
CA ILE A 17 9.70 6.04 1.84
C ILE A 17 8.80 5.46 2.94
N GLY A 18 7.49 5.37 2.70
CA GLY A 18 6.55 4.80 3.66
C GLY A 18 6.85 3.34 3.98
N PHE A 19 7.10 2.52 2.96
CA PHE A 19 7.46 1.12 3.15
C PHE A 19 8.79 0.95 3.88
N VAL A 20 9.79 1.74 3.54
CA VAL A 20 11.10 1.76 4.22
C VAL A 20 10.94 2.07 5.71
N MET A 21 10.14 3.08 6.06
CA MET A 21 9.87 3.41 7.46
C MET A 21 9.19 2.25 8.19
N ILE A 22 8.20 1.60 7.59
CA ILE A 22 7.53 0.43 8.17
C ILE A 22 8.55 -0.66 8.51
N VAL A 23 9.40 -1.03 7.55
CA VAL A 23 10.36 -2.13 7.72
C VAL A 23 11.48 -1.76 8.71
N LEU A 24 12.03 -0.56 8.63
CA LEU A 24 13.13 -0.14 9.51
C LEU A 24 12.68 0.07 10.96
N LEU A 25 11.45 0.50 11.18
CA LEU A 25 10.87 0.68 12.52
C LEU A 25 10.26 -0.59 13.09
N GLY A 26 10.18 -1.68 12.31
CA GLY A 26 9.54 -2.92 12.72
C GLY A 26 8.02 -2.80 12.88
N LEU A 27 7.39 -1.93 12.11
CA LEU A 27 5.94 -1.79 12.09
C LEU A 27 5.28 -2.90 11.28
N GLU A 28 4.01 -3.14 11.55
CA GLU A 28 3.24 -4.22 10.93
C GLU A 28 2.46 -3.74 9.70
N LEU A 29 2.71 -4.37 8.56
CA LEU A 29 1.98 -4.17 7.32
C LEU A 29 1.36 -5.49 6.88
N ALA A 30 0.03 -5.54 6.75
CA ALA A 30 -0.68 -6.80 6.48
C ALA A 30 -0.17 -7.51 5.21
N THR A 31 0.12 -6.78 4.13
CA THR A 31 0.63 -7.36 2.88
C THR A 31 2.00 -8.01 3.03
N GLY A 32 2.88 -7.47 3.88
CA GLY A 32 4.14 -8.12 4.25
C GLY A 32 3.90 -9.38 5.10
N ASN A 33 2.99 -9.30 6.06
CA ASN A 33 2.66 -10.41 6.96
C ASN A 33 1.99 -11.57 6.22
N PHE A 34 1.26 -11.31 5.13
CA PHE A 34 0.66 -12.35 4.29
C PHE A 34 1.70 -13.26 3.65
N ALA A 35 2.91 -12.77 3.44
CA ALA A 35 4.01 -13.56 2.90
C ALA A 35 4.90 -14.17 4.01
N LEU A 36 5.30 -13.38 4.99
CA LEU A 36 6.32 -13.77 5.97
C LEU A 36 5.80 -14.75 7.03
N ILE A 37 4.60 -14.54 7.56
CA ILE A 37 4.09 -15.39 8.64
C ILE A 37 3.74 -16.81 8.18
N PRO A 38 3.18 -17.07 6.97
CA PRO A 38 3.00 -18.41 6.47
C PRO A 38 4.31 -19.22 6.37
N ILE A 39 5.43 -18.55 6.06
CA ILE A 39 6.75 -19.20 6.05
C ILE A 39 7.10 -19.67 7.48
N ALA A 40 6.90 -18.83 8.48
CA ALA A 40 7.13 -19.20 9.88
C ALA A 40 6.20 -20.33 10.36
N VAL A 41 4.96 -20.40 9.86
CA VAL A 41 4.05 -21.52 10.12
C VAL A 41 4.54 -22.80 9.47
N LYS A 42 4.98 -22.75 8.21
CA LYS A 42 5.58 -23.89 7.50
C LYS A 42 6.78 -24.44 8.23
N ASP A 43 7.61 -23.55 8.78
CA ASP A 43 8.79 -23.91 9.58
C ASP A 43 8.45 -24.30 11.04
N ARG A 44 7.15 -24.44 11.35
CA ARG A 44 6.65 -24.82 12.69
C ARG A 44 7.08 -23.89 13.84
N ARG A 45 7.43 -22.64 13.51
CA ARG A 45 7.81 -21.62 14.51
C ARG A 45 6.59 -20.88 15.08
N VAL A 46 5.49 -20.86 14.33
CA VAL A 46 4.25 -20.15 14.68
C VAL A 46 3.07 -21.06 14.36
N SER A 47 2.03 -21.05 15.19
CA SER A 47 0.79 -21.79 14.92
C SER A 47 -0.12 -21.06 13.92
N CYS A 48 -0.98 -21.81 13.20
CA CYS A 48 -1.99 -21.22 12.31
C CYS A 48 -2.93 -20.27 13.07
N GLN A 49 -3.24 -20.58 14.33
CA GLN A 49 -4.09 -19.70 15.15
C GLN A 49 -3.44 -18.33 15.39
N LEU A 50 -2.15 -18.30 15.68
CA LEU A 50 -1.41 -17.04 15.85
C LEU A 50 -1.28 -16.28 14.54
N LEU A 51 -1.11 -16.96 13.40
CA LEU A 51 -1.14 -16.35 12.07
C LEU A 51 -2.47 -15.64 11.84
N LEU A 52 -3.61 -16.32 12.02
CA LEU A 52 -4.92 -15.72 11.81
C LEU A 52 -5.19 -14.55 12.76
N LYS A 53 -4.77 -14.68 14.02
CA LYS A 53 -4.87 -13.60 15.01
C LYS A 53 -4.03 -12.38 14.61
N ASN A 54 -2.79 -12.59 14.13
CA ASN A 54 -1.94 -11.50 13.63
C ASN A 54 -2.60 -10.82 12.42
N TRP A 55 -3.03 -11.58 11.42
CA TRP A 55 -3.67 -11.02 10.23
C TRP A 55 -4.89 -10.17 10.57
N PHE A 56 -5.74 -10.66 11.48
CA PHE A 56 -6.92 -9.90 11.92
C PHE A 56 -6.54 -8.56 12.55
N TRP A 57 -5.64 -8.58 13.54
CA TRP A 57 -5.27 -7.35 14.25
C TRP A 57 -4.48 -6.36 13.40
N VAL A 58 -3.59 -6.87 12.54
CA VAL A 58 -2.81 -6.00 11.65
C VAL A 58 -3.69 -5.38 10.56
N LEU A 59 -4.60 -6.15 9.96
CA LEU A 59 -5.59 -5.60 9.03
C LEU A 59 -6.46 -4.53 9.67
N LEU A 60 -6.98 -4.81 10.87
CA LEU A 60 -7.79 -3.84 11.59
C LEU A 60 -6.99 -2.58 11.94
N GLY A 61 -5.77 -2.74 12.43
CA GLY A 61 -4.88 -1.62 12.74
C GLY A 61 -4.53 -0.79 11.51
N ASN A 62 -4.21 -1.45 10.38
CA ASN A 62 -3.92 -0.75 9.12
C ASN A 62 -5.16 0.00 8.60
N LEU A 63 -6.37 -0.59 8.68
CA LEU A 63 -7.61 0.07 8.29
C LEU A 63 -7.88 1.31 9.16
N LEU A 64 -7.86 1.15 10.48
CA LEU A 64 -8.11 2.26 11.40
C LEU A 64 -7.06 3.38 11.23
N GLY A 65 -5.79 3.02 11.05
CA GLY A 65 -4.71 3.97 10.81
C GLY A 65 -4.89 4.73 9.49
N SER A 66 -5.22 4.03 8.40
CA SER A 66 -5.45 4.63 7.09
C SER A 66 -6.62 5.62 7.11
N VAL A 67 -7.77 5.21 7.67
CA VAL A 67 -8.96 6.06 7.78
C VAL A 67 -8.69 7.28 8.67
N THR A 68 -8.01 7.07 9.81
CA THR A 68 -7.64 8.17 10.70
C THR A 68 -6.72 9.17 10.01
N TYR A 69 -5.70 8.68 9.29
CA TYR A 69 -4.78 9.54 8.55
C TYR A 69 -5.48 10.31 7.43
N ALA A 70 -6.35 9.64 6.66
CA ALA A 70 -7.15 10.28 5.62
C ALA A 70 -8.02 11.41 6.19
N TYR A 71 -8.69 11.16 7.32
CA TYR A 71 -9.49 12.16 8.01
C TYR A 71 -8.67 13.37 8.47
N LEU A 72 -7.53 13.13 9.13
CA LEU A 72 -6.63 14.21 9.55
C LEU A 72 -6.07 14.99 8.36
N TYR A 73 -5.73 14.30 7.28
CA TYR A 73 -5.28 14.94 6.05
C TYR A 73 -6.37 15.84 5.46
N CYS A 74 -7.61 15.39 5.41
CA CYS A 74 -8.75 16.21 4.95
C CYS A 74 -8.93 17.46 5.82
N ILE A 75 -8.87 17.34 7.15
CA ILE A 75 -8.96 18.49 8.07
C ILE A 75 -7.88 19.54 7.75
N VAL A 76 -6.65 19.10 7.58
CA VAL A 76 -5.52 20.03 7.32
C VAL A 76 -5.68 20.65 5.92
N ALA A 77 -5.96 19.83 4.90
CA ALA A 77 -6.06 20.28 3.51
C ALA A 77 -7.21 21.29 3.32
N THR A 78 -8.38 21.00 3.91
CA THR A 78 -9.57 21.87 3.80
C THR A 78 -9.62 23.00 4.84
N LYS A 79 -8.61 23.09 5.71
CA LYS A 79 -8.60 24.03 6.85
C LYS A 79 -9.91 23.95 7.65
N MET A 80 -10.21 22.76 8.15
CA MET A 80 -11.46 22.46 8.88
C MET A 80 -12.74 22.69 8.06
N GLY A 81 -12.69 22.46 6.75
CA GLY A 81 -13.86 22.62 5.87
C GLY A 81 -14.13 24.05 5.38
N THR A 82 -13.20 24.99 5.64
CA THR A 82 -13.32 26.37 5.14
C THR A 82 -12.92 26.52 3.68
N VAL A 83 -12.17 25.55 3.14
CA VAL A 83 -11.76 25.50 1.74
C VAL A 83 -12.49 24.34 1.07
N ASP A 84 -13.11 24.61 -0.07
CA ASP A 84 -13.83 23.60 -0.85
C ASP A 84 -12.83 22.55 -1.38
N PRO A 85 -13.01 21.26 -1.08
CA PRO A 85 -12.19 20.17 -1.57
C PRO A 85 -12.01 20.17 -3.10
N GLU A 86 -13.04 20.55 -3.84
CA GLU A 86 -13.01 20.61 -5.30
C GLU A 86 -12.07 21.69 -5.86
N THR A 87 -11.67 22.65 -5.04
CA THR A 87 -10.70 23.68 -5.43
C THR A 87 -9.24 23.27 -5.20
N LEU A 88 -9.01 22.13 -4.52
CA LEU A 88 -7.70 21.65 -4.13
C LEU A 88 -7.19 20.53 -5.06
N PRO A 89 -6.18 20.78 -5.93
CA PRO A 89 -5.73 19.79 -6.91
C PRO A 89 -5.32 18.45 -6.29
N ALA A 90 -4.78 18.47 -5.07
CA ALA A 90 -4.38 17.25 -4.36
C ALA A 90 -5.60 16.40 -3.96
N LEU A 91 -6.67 17.01 -3.44
CA LEU A 91 -7.89 16.30 -3.07
C LEU A 91 -8.68 15.86 -4.31
N GLN A 92 -8.79 16.70 -5.34
CA GLN A 92 -9.37 16.29 -6.63
C GLN A 92 -8.70 15.03 -7.18
N ARG A 93 -7.36 14.98 -7.13
CA ARG A 93 -6.61 13.82 -7.58
C ARG A 93 -6.88 12.59 -6.72
N THR A 94 -6.97 12.75 -5.39
CA THR A 94 -7.30 11.63 -4.48
C THR A 94 -8.71 11.11 -4.77
N MET A 95 -9.69 11.97 -4.95
CA MET A 95 -11.07 11.59 -5.32
C MET A 95 -11.11 10.83 -6.66
N MET A 96 -10.42 11.34 -7.68
CA MET A 96 -10.32 10.67 -8.99
C MET A 96 -9.68 9.27 -8.88
N ILE A 97 -8.64 9.12 -8.06
CA ILE A 97 -8.01 7.82 -7.82
C ILE A 97 -9.01 6.88 -7.12
N ALA A 98 -9.72 7.35 -6.10
CA ALA A 98 -10.72 6.55 -5.40
C ALA A 98 -11.85 6.08 -6.33
N GLU A 99 -12.36 6.96 -7.20
CA GLU A 99 -13.36 6.60 -8.21
C GLU A 99 -12.83 5.55 -9.18
N THR A 100 -11.62 5.73 -9.71
CA THR A 100 -11.00 4.77 -10.63
C THR A 100 -10.84 3.40 -9.97
N LYS A 101 -10.43 3.35 -8.71
CA LYS A 101 -10.16 2.10 -8.00
C LYS A 101 -11.42 1.41 -7.44
N THR A 102 -12.54 2.05 -7.45
CA THR A 102 -13.82 1.51 -6.95
C THR A 102 -14.88 1.44 -8.06
N LEU A 103 -15.35 2.58 -8.54
CA LEU A 103 -16.47 2.67 -9.46
C LEU A 103 -16.14 2.13 -10.86
N GLU A 104 -14.92 2.38 -11.35
CA GLU A 104 -14.53 1.88 -12.68
C GLU A 104 -14.48 0.35 -12.71
N TYR A 105 -13.92 -0.29 -11.67
CA TYR A 105 -13.96 -1.76 -11.57
C TYR A 105 -15.39 -2.28 -11.42
N ALA A 106 -16.24 -1.59 -10.66
CA ALA A 106 -17.64 -1.99 -10.50
C ALA A 106 -18.42 -1.93 -11.82
N LYS A 107 -18.16 -0.92 -12.68
CA LYS A 107 -18.77 -0.81 -14.00
C LYS A 107 -18.44 -1.97 -14.94
N LEU A 108 -17.25 -2.55 -14.79
CA LEU A 108 -16.81 -3.71 -15.59
C LEU A 108 -17.33 -5.05 -15.06
N GLY A 109 -18.05 -5.06 -13.94
CA GLY A 109 -18.61 -6.27 -13.34
C GLY A 109 -17.57 -7.34 -13.04
N TRP A 110 -17.76 -8.56 -13.54
CA TRP A 110 -16.84 -9.68 -13.28
C TRP A 110 -15.43 -9.44 -13.82
N ASP A 111 -15.30 -8.89 -15.02
CA ASP A 111 -13.99 -8.58 -15.62
C ASP A 111 -13.22 -7.53 -14.80
N GLY A 112 -13.93 -6.58 -14.23
CA GLY A 112 -13.34 -5.61 -13.30
C GLY A 112 -12.81 -6.27 -12.02
N MET A 113 -13.57 -7.20 -11.44
CA MET A 113 -13.14 -7.95 -10.26
C MET A 113 -11.90 -8.81 -10.55
N VAL A 114 -11.87 -9.52 -11.69
CA VAL A 114 -10.71 -10.32 -12.11
C VAL A 114 -9.49 -9.42 -12.33
N THR A 115 -9.68 -8.26 -12.96
CA THR A 115 -8.61 -7.29 -13.19
C THR A 115 -8.04 -6.76 -11.87
N ALA A 116 -8.90 -6.33 -10.95
CA ALA A 116 -8.48 -5.83 -9.63
C ALA A 116 -7.75 -6.92 -8.83
N PHE A 117 -8.27 -8.15 -8.84
CA PHE A 117 -7.65 -9.29 -8.15
C PHE A 117 -6.27 -9.63 -8.74
N THR A 118 -6.15 -9.69 -10.06
CA THR A 118 -4.87 -9.96 -10.73
C THR A 118 -3.85 -8.87 -10.44
N SER A 119 -4.30 -7.61 -10.48
CA SER A 119 -3.47 -6.44 -10.13
C SER A 119 -3.00 -6.50 -8.66
N ALA A 120 -3.87 -6.96 -7.75
CA ALA A 120 -3.50 -7.14 -6.34
C ALA A 120 -2.46 -8.27 -6.15
N ILE A 121 -2.54 -9.36 -6.92
CA ILE A 121 -1.51 -10.42 -6.92
C ILE A 121 -0.16 -9.86 -7.35
N LEU A 122 -0.12 -9.13 -8.47
CA LEU A 122 1.11 -8.52 -8.99
C LEU A 122 1.71 -7.50 -8.01
N CYS A 123 0.86 -6.69 -7.38
CA CYS A 123 1.27 -5.77 -6.34
C CYS A 123 1.92 -6.50 -5.15
N ASN A 124 1.20 -7.50 -4.61
CA ASN A 124 1.68 -8.22 -3.43
C ASN A 124 2.98 -9.01 -3.71
N TRP A 125 3.16 -9.47 -4.94
CA TRP A 125 4.43 -10.04 -5.36
C TRP A 125 5.58 -9.06 -5.21
N MET A 126 5.44 -7.81 -5.70
CA MET A 126 6.47 -6.77 -5.57
C MET A 126 6.69 -6.36 -4.11
N VAL A 127 5.62 -6.26 -3.31
CA VAL A 127 5.73 -5.96 -1.87
C VAL A 127 6.50 -7.06 -1.13
N THR A 128 6.19 -8.32 -1.44
CA THR A 128 6.89 -9.48 -0.88
C THR A 128 8.37 -9.48 -1.26
N LEU A 129 8.69 -9.22 -2.54
CA LEU A 129 10.07 -9.09 -2.98
C LEU A 129 10.80 -7.98 -2.20
N GLY A 130 10.18 -6.81 -2.05
CA GLY A 130 10.74 -5.72 -1.25
C GLY A 130 11.04 -6.12 0.18
N ALA A 131 10.09 -6.79 0.84
CA ALA A 131 10.26 -7.28 2.20
C ALA A 131 11.40 -8.31 2.33
N VAL A 132 11.45 -9.29 1.43
CA VAL A 132 12.49 -10.34 1.43
C VAL A 132 13.85 -9.75 1.11
N MET A 133 13.93 -8.85 0.12
CA MET A 133 15.19 -8.20 -0.26
C MET A 133 15.77 -7.35 0.89
N ALA A 134 14.95 -6.82 1.77
CA ALA A 134 15.44 -6.12 2.96
C ALA A 134 16.31 -7.00 3.87
N PHE A 135 16.09 -8.32 3.86
CA PHE A 135 16.89 -9.27 4.65
C PHE A 135 18.22 -9.64 4.00
N THR A 136 18.45 -9.27 2.74
CA THR A 136 19.71 -9.57 2.03
C THR A 136 20.87 -8.66 2.43
N SER A 137 20.60 -7.58 3.16
CA SER A 137 21.61 -6.64 3.65
C SER A 137 21.55 -6.45 5.16
N THR A 138 22.70 -6.35 5.80
CA THR A 138 22.84 -5.94 7.20
C THR A 138 22.97 -4.43 7.37
N ALA A 139 23.40 -3.73 6.32
CA ALA A 139 23.54 -2.28 6.33
C ALA A 139 22.20 -1.60 6.04
N THR A 140 21.86 -0.56 6.81
CA THR A 140 20.60 0.19 6.64
C THR A 140 20.43 0.74 5.23
N ILE A 141 21.47 1.33 4.65
CA ILE A 141 21.39 1.86 3.28
C ILE A 141 21.14 0.77 2.25
N GLY A 142 21.74 -0.42 2.45
CA GLY A 142 21.50 -1.59 1.59
C GLY A 142 20.06 -2.09 1.68
N LYS A 143 19.45 -2.10 2.87
CA LYS A 143 18.03 -2.42 3.05
C LYS A 143 17.14 -1.42 2.31
N ILE A 144 17.41 -0.12 2.48
CA ILE A 144 16.67 0.96 1.80
C ILE A 144 16.72 0.76 0.28
N ALA A 145 17.92 0.61 -0.29
CA ALA A 145 18.10 0.45 -1.73
C ALA A 145 17.40 -0.81 -2.26
N ALA A 146 17.49 -1.94 -1.54
CA ALA A 146 16.87 -3.20 -1.92
C ALA A 146 15.35 -3.13 -1.96
N MET A 147 14.72 -2.44 -1.00
CA MET A 147 13.26 -2.25 -0.95
C MET A 147 12.75 -1.26 -1.98
N TRP A 148 13.54 -0.26 -2.33
CA TRP A 148 13.09 0.89 -3.11
C TRP A 148 12.54 0.51 -4.48
N LEU A 149 13.27 -0.29 -5.22
CA LEU A 149 12.92 -0.63 -6.61
C LEU A 149 11.60 -1.41 -6.74
N PRO A 150 11.37 -2.52 -6.00
CA PRO A 150 10.11 -3.25 -6.11
C PRO A 150 8.90 -2.39 -5.71
N ILE A 151 9.04 -1.57 -4.66
CA ILE A 151 7.96 -0.71 -4.17
C ILE A 151 7.66 0.43 -5.16
N MET A 152 8.71 1.06 -5.70
CA MET A 152 8.57 2.07 -6.76
C MET A 152 7.89 1.49 -8.00
N THR A 153 8.25 0.27 -8.38
CA THR A 153 7.74 -0.39 -9.58
C THR A 153 6.24 -0.66 -9.49
N PHE A 154 5.74 -1.29 -8.39
CA PHE A 154 4.30 -1.58 -8.31
C PHE A 154 3.46 -0.30 -8.26
N PHE A 155 3.95 0.72 -7.56
CA PHE A 155 3.24 2.00 -7.48
C PHE A 155 3.23 2.73 -8.83
N GLY A 156 4.39 2.75 -9.51
CA GLY A 156 4.52 3.36 -10.85
C GLY A 156 3.66 2.68 -11.92
N LEU A 157 3.44 1.36 -11.79
CA LEU A 157 2.56 0.58 -12.67
C LEU A 157 1.07 0.70 -12.28
N GLY A 158 0.76 1.30 -11.13
CA GLY A 158 -0.60 1.51 -10.67
C GLY A 158 -1.31 0.25 -10.19
N TYR A 159 -0.56 -0.74 -9.68
CA TYR A 159 -1.13 -1.98 -9.14
C TYR A 159 -1.96 -1.74 -7.88
N GLU A 160 -2.90 -2.65 -7.63
CA GLU A 160 -3.83 -2.56 -6.50
C GLU A 160 -3.19 -3.05 -5.21
N HIS A 161 -3.03 -2.15 -4.24
CA HIS A 161 -2.49 -2.48 -2.93
C HIS A 161 -3.58 -2.36 -1.87
N ALA A 162 -3.92 -3.48 -1.21
CA ALA A 162 -5.04 -3.53 -0.29
C ALA A 162 -4.99 -2.42 0.80
N ILE A 163 -3.83 -2.23 1.43
CA ILE A 163 -3.71 -1.25 2.52
C ILE A 163 -3.65 0.20 1.99
N VAL A 164 -2.98 0.43 0.85
CA VAL A 164 -2.93 1.77 0.23
C VAL A 164 -4.32 2.22 -0.23
N ASN A 165 -5.15 1.28 -0.67
CA ASN A 165 -6.51 1.56 -1.10
C ASN A 165 -7.49 1.80 0.09
N MET A 166 -7.06 1.62 1.34
CA MET A 166 -7.82 1.97 2.54
C MET A 166 -7.73 3.46 2.92
N PHE A 167 -6.76 4.17 2.37
CA PHE A 167 -6.58 5.62 2.49
C PHE A 167 -7.35 6.32 1.37
#